data_ea17436e12a3076115e891c5f0409d54
#
_entry.id   ea17436e12a3076115e891c5f0409d54
#
_cell.length_a   1.000
_cell.length_b   1.000
_cell.length_c   1.000
_cell.angle_alpha   90.00
_cell.angle_beta   90.00
_cell.angle_gamma   90.00
#
_symmetry.space_group_name_H-M   'P 1'
#
loop_
_entity.id
_entity.type
_entity.pdbx_description
1 polymer ?
#
loop_
_entity_poly.entity_id
_entity_poly.type
_entity_poly.pdbx_seq_one_letter_code
_entity_poly.pdbx_strand_id
1 'polypeptide(L)'
;DLDIADYCDKEDFIASIIAGDDLGDIDAVFHEGACSATTEWDGKYIMHNNYEYSKELLHYCLDRQIPFLYASSAATYGDKTEFREEREFEGPLNVYGYSKFLFDQYVRAILPEAQSPVCGFRYFNVYGPREGHKGSMASVAFHLNNQILKGENPKLFAGSEHFRRDFVYVGDVAQVNIWCWQNGISGIFNC
;
A
#
# COMPACT_ATOMS: atom_id res chain seq x y z
N ASP A 1 7.99 18.20 -13.14
CA ASP A 1 8.44 18.48 -11.78
C ASP A 1 7.23 18.45 -10.87
N LEU A 2 7.37 17.91 -9.65
CA LEU A 2 6.34 17.94 -8.63
C LEU A 2 6.58 19.17 -7.76
N ASP A 3 5.53 19.90 -7.46
CA ASP A 3 5.58 21.00 -6.49
C ASP A 3 5.43 20.37 -5.09
N ILE A 4 6.58 20.08 -4.47
CA ILE A 4 6.66 19.49 -3.13
C ILE A 4 7.01 20.64 -2.17
N ALA A 5 6.11 20.93 -1.24
CA ALA A 5 6.27 22.03 -0.30
C ALA A 5 7.39 21.76 0.72
N ASP A 6 7.49 20.49 1.20
CA ASP A 6 8.49 20.09 2.19
C ASP A 6 8.79 18.58 2.09
N TYR A 7 9.90 18.16 2.71
CA TYR A 7 10.33 16.77 2.82
C TYR A 7 10.87 16.49 4.21
N CYS A 8 10.44 15.38 4.80
CA CYS A 8 10.95 14.86 6.06
C CYS A 8 11.31 13.38 5.90
N ASP A 9 12.45 12.97 6.47
CA ASP A 9 12.79 11.53 6.54
C ASP A 9 11.76 10.77 7.38
N LYS A 10 11.47 9.54 6.99
CA LYS A 10 10.42 8.74 7.64
C LYS A 10 10.69 8.47 9.13
N GLU A 11 11.95 8.32 9.54
CA GLU A 11 12.31 8.07 10.94
C GLU A 11 12.15 9.36 11.78
N ASP A 12 12.55 10.50 11.23
CA ASP A 12 12.36 11.81 11.87
C ASP A 12 10.86 12.14 11.94
N PHE A 13 10.12 11.86 10.89
CA PHE A 13 8.68 12.08 10.84
C PHE A 13 7.93 11.27 11.90
N ILE A 14 8.19 9.95 12.01
CA ILE A 14 7.51 9.14 13.02
C ILE A 14 7.95 9.51 14.44
N ALA A 15 9.19 9.96 14.63
CA ALA A 15 9.65 10.45 15.93
C ALA A 15 8.87 11.70 16.36
N SER A 16 8.61 12.64 15.44
CA SER A 16 7.75 13.82 15.70
C SER A 16 6.30 13.42 16.02
N ILE A 17 5.74 12.43 15.30
CA ILE A 17 4.42 11.88 15.59
C ILE A 17 4.35 11.33 17.03
N ILE A 18 5.32 10.49 17.42
CA ILE A 18 5.37 9.89 18.77
C ILE A 18 5.61 10.94 19.85
N ALA A 19 6.42 11.96 19.56
CA ALA A 19 6.65 13.09 20.48
C ALA A 19 5.41 13.97 20.66
N GLY A 20 4.42 13.85 19.76
CA GLY A 20 3.22 14.67 19.76
C GLY A 20 3.45 16.08 19.24
N ASP A 21 4.45 16.27 18.39
CA ASP A 21 4.75 17.56 17.77
C ASP A 21 3.55 18.08 16.96
N ASP A 22 3.41 19.40 16.94
CA ASP A 22 2.42 20.05 16.11
C ASP A 22 2.95 20.15 14.66
N LEU A 23 2.34 19.38 13.77
CA LEU A 23 2.68 19.38 12.35
C LEU A 23 1.82 20.34 11.51
N GLY A 24 1.04 21.20 12.18
CA GLY A 24 0.13 22.14 11.53
C GLY A 24 -1.17 21.48 11.05
N ASP A 25 -1.90 22.21 10.20
CA ASP A 25 -3.18 21.75 9.65
C ASP A 25 -2.92 20.72 8.53
N ILE A 26 -3.48 19.53 8.69
CA ILE A 26 -3.36 18.43 7.73
C ILE A 26 -4.76 18.05 7.23
N ASP A 27 -5.01 18.18 5.93
CA ASP A 27 -6.30 17.83 5.31
C ASP A 27 -6.51 16.32 5.19
N ALA A 28 -5.44 15.57 4.92
CA ALA A 28 -5.47 14.11 4.81
C ALA A 28 -4.05 13.50 4.85
N VAL A 29 -3.95 12.24 5.24
CA VAL A 29 -2.73 11.46 5.15
C VAL A 29 -2.93 10.32 4.14
N PHE A 30 -2.07 10.29 3.10
CA PHE A 30 -1.97 9.19 2.15
C PHE A 30 -0.73 8.37 2.47
N HIS A 31 -0.92 7.29 3.22
CA HIS A 31 0.16 6.42 3.69
C HIS A 31 0.46 5.33 2.67
N GLU A 32 1.25 5.66 1.65
CA GLU A 32 1.65 4.75 0.58
C GLU A 32 3.03 4.08 0.82
N GLY A 33 3.72 4.50 1.86
CA GLY A 33 5.05 4.00 2.22
C GLY A 33 5.02 2.64 2.91
N ALA A 34 5.94 1.76 2.52
CA ALA A 34 6.17 0.47 3.18
C ALA A 34 7.48 -0.18 2.70
N CYS A 35 7.97 -1.17 3.44
CA CYS A 35 8.85 -2.18 2.86
C CYS A 35 7.99 -3.10 1.99
N SER A 36 8.07 -2.94 0.67
CA SER A 36 7.25 -3.69 -0.31
C SER A 36 7.96 -4.92 -0.88
N ALA A 37 9.18 -5.23 -0.42
CA ALA A 37 9.94 -6.38 -0.88
C ALA A 37 9.32 -7.69 -0.36
N THR A 38 8.65 -8.43 -1.24
CA THR A 38 8.02 -9.72 -0.90
C THR A 38 9.04 -10.83 -0.58
N THR A 39 10.31 -10.58 -0.90
CA THR A 39 11.46 -11.45 -0.64
C THR A 39 12.23 -11.09 0.63
N GLU A 40 11.82 -10.06 1.36
CA GLU A 40 12.39 -9.73 2.65
C GLU A 40 11.90 -10.72 3.71
N TRP A 41 12.84 -11.30 4.47
CA TRP A 41 12.55 -12.31 5.49
C TRP A 41 12.84 -11.81 6.92
N ASP A 42 13.39 -10.61 7.08
CA ASP A 42 13.49 -10.00 8.40
C ASP A 42 12.10 -9.55 8.88
N GLY A 43 11.44 -10.45 9.59
CA GLY A 43 10.10 -10.21 10.11
C GLY A 43 10.03 -9.03 11.08
N LYS A 44 11.09 -8.80 11.87
CA LYS A 44 11.15 -7.68 12.81
C LYS A 44 11.19 -6.35 12.04
N TYR A 45 12.03 -6.28 11.02
CA TYR A 45 12.14 -5.09 10.16
C TYR A 45 10.82 -4.79 9.44
N ILE A 46 10.20 -5.81 8.83
CA ILE A 46 8.92 -5.64 8.13
C ILE A 46 7.81 -5.22 9.10
N MET A 47 7.69 -5.86 10.25
CA MET A 47 6.65 -5.52 11.23
C MET A 47 6.82 -4.10 11.76
N HIS A 48 8.06 -3.69 12.03
CA HIS A 48 8.34 -2.31 12.44
C HIS A 48 7.92 -1.30 11.37
N ASN A 49 8.35 -1.50 10.11
CA ASN A 49 8.08 -0.55 9.04
C ASN A 49 6.62 -0.55 8.54
N ASN A 50 5.97 -1.73 8.47
CA ASN A 50 4.68 -1.86 7.82
C ASN A 50 3.51 -1.90 8.79
N TYR A 51 3.73 -2.35 10.03
CA TYR A 51 2.66 -2.49 11.00
C TYR A 51 2.75 -1.45 12.12
N GLU A 52 3.86 -1.42 12.87
CA GLU A 52 3.97 -0.48 14.00
C GLU A 52 3.96 0.97 13.53
N TYR A 53 4.77 1.30 12.51
CA TYR A 53 4.78 2.63 11.90
C TYR A 53 3.38 3.07 11.44
N SER A 54 2.66 2.18 10.75
CA SER A 54 1.31 2.48 10.26
C SER A 54 0.31 2.69 11.40
N LYS A 55 0.46 1.96 12.52
CA LYS A 55 -0.38 2.15 13.70
C LYS A 55 -0.17 3.51 14.36
N GLU A 56 1.08 3.88 14.58
CA GLU A 56 1.39 5.19 15.19
C GLU A 56 0.80 6.32 14.35
N LEU A 57 1.00 6.27 13.04
CA LEU A 57 0.47 7.27 12.14
C LEU A 57 -1.07 7.27 12.08
N LEU A 58 -1.70 6.09 12.10
CA LEU A 58 -3.15 5.98 12.16
C LEU A 58 -3.72 6.59 13.44
N HIS A 59 -3.15 6.29 14.61
CA HIS A 59 -3.60 6.87 15.87
C HIS A 59 -3.45 8.39 15.91
N TYR A 60 -2.33 8.89 15.42
CA TYR A 60 -2.14 10.33 15.26
C TYR A 60 -3.28 10.97 14.43
N CYS A 61 -3.66 10.33 13.33
CA CYS A 61 -4.75 10.80 12.47
C CYS A 61 -6.11 10.72 13.17
N LEU A 62 -6.39 9.61 13.85
CA LEU A 62 -7.66 9.42 14.59
C LEU A 62 -7.83 10.45 15.70
N ASP A 63 -6.78 10.70 16.50
CA ASP A 63 -6.80 11.65 17.61
C ASP A 63 -7.06 13.09 17.13
N ARG A 64 -6.71 13.40 15.89
CA ARG A 64 -6.87 14.73 15.27
C ARG A 64 -8.01 14.80 14.25
N GLN A 65 -8.75 13.71 14.08
CA GLN A 65 -9.82 13.58 13.09
C GLN A 65 -9.37 13.84 11.65
N ILE A 66 -8.13 13.46 11.32
CA ILE A 66 -7.55 13.57 9.99
C ILE A 66 -7.91 12.32 9.18
N PRO A 67 -8.45 12.44 7.95
CA PRO A 67 -8.66 11.32 7.06
C PRO A 67 -7.35 10.55 6.79
N PHE A 68 -7.39 9.23 6.93
CA PHE A 68 -6.24 8.34 6.75
C PHE A 68 -6.50 7.33 5.64
N LEU A 69 -5.76 7.42 4.54
CA LEU A 69 -5.84 6.49 3.43
C LEU A 69 -4.53 5.71 3.34
N TYR A 70 -4.58 4.38 3.13
CA TYR A 70 -3.36 3.59 3.19
C TYR A 70 -3.28 2.48 2.14
N ALA A 71 -2.05 2.18 1.73
CA ALA A 71 -1.73 1.04 0.88
C ALA A 71 -1.78 -0.27 1.67
N SER A 72 -2.81 -1.07 1.45
CA SER A 72 -2.79 -2.50 1.71
C SER A 72 -2.27 -3.24 0.46
N SER A 73 -2.54 -4.53 0.31
CA SER A 73 -2.01 -5.32 -0.80
C SER A 73 -2.87 -6.54 -1.10
N ALA A 74 -2.97 -6.92 -2.36
CA ALA A 74 -3.50 -8.22 -2.76
C ALA A 74 -2.70 -9.42 -2.21
N ALA A 75 -1.46 -9.20 -1.72
CA ALA A 75 -0.68 -10.22 -1.02
C ALA A 75 -1.36 -10.74 0.26
N THR A 76 -2.36 -10.03 0.78
CA THR A 76 -3.21 -10.48 1.90
C THR A 76 -4.03 -11.73 1.56
N TYR A 77 -4.31 -11.97 0.28
CA TYR A 77 -5.06 -13.16 -0.18
C TYR A 77 -4.21 -14.42 -0.33
N GLY A 78 -2.90 -14.26 -0.47
CA GLY A 78 -1.98 -15.39 -0.64
C GLY A 78 -2.20 -16.15 -1.95
N ASP A 79 -2.51 -17.44 -1.85
CA ASP A 79 -2.77 -18.36 -2.99
C ASP A 79 -4.26 -18.55 -3.31
N LYS A 80 -5.12 -17.74 -2.70
CA LYS A 80 -6.56 -17.80 -2.98
C LYS A 80 -6.87 -17.43 -4.42
N THR A 81 -7.98 -17.98 -4.92
CA THR A 81 -8.48 -17.73 -6.28
C THR A 81 -9.69 -16.80 -6.31
N GLU A 82 -10.29 -16.56 -5.16
CA GLU A 82 -11.35 -15.56 -4.97
C GLU A 82 -10.80 -14.41 -4.12
N PHE A 83 -11.03 -13.19 -4.58
CA PHE A 83 -10.52 -11.96 -3.97
C PHE A 83 -11.70 -11.10 -3.48
N ARG A 84 -12.22 -11.49 -2.30
CA ARG A 84 -13.26 -10.72 -1.61
C ARG A 84 -12.68 -10.08 -0.37
N GLU A 85 -13.17 -8.90 -0.03
CA GLU A 85 -12.72 -8.15 1.14
C GLU A 85 -13.23 -8.76 2.47
N GLU A 86 -13.39 -10.07 2.51
CA GLU A 86 -13.87 -10.86 3.65
C GLU A 86 -12.75 -11.72 4.23
N ARG A 87 -12.79 -11.92 5.56
CA ARG A 87 -11.72 -12.60 6.30
C ARG A 87 -11.41 -14.02 5.84
N GLU A 88 -12.42 -14.76 5.40
CA GLU A 88 -12.28 -16.15 4.95
C GLU A 88 -11.48 -16.33 3.66
N PHE A 89 -11.40 -15.27 2.83
CA PHE A 89 -10.64 -15.26 1.59
C PHE A 89 -9.19 -14.82 1.79
N GLU A 90 -8.78 -14.45 3.00
CA GLU A 90 -7.44 -13.97 3.32
C GLU A 90 -6.54 -15.11 3.83
N GLY A 91 -5.27 -15.12 3.40
CA GLY A 91 -4.30 -16.13 3.79
C GLY A 91 -2.90 -15.80 3.28
N PRO A 92 -2.24 -14.75 3.84
CA PRO A 92 -0.94 -14.29 3.35
C PRO A 92 0.13 -15.37 3.45
N LEU A 93 1.02 -15.47 2.43
CA LEU A 93 2.04 -16.51 2.32
C LEU A 93 3.45 -16.06 2.72
N ASN A 94 3.66 -14.77 2.90
CA ASN A 94 4.97 -14.20 3.25
C ASN A 94 4.83 -13.11 4.30
N VAL A 95 5.98 -12.69 4.86
CA VAL A 95 6.00 -11.71 5.96
C VAL A 95 5.42 -10.36 5.52
N TYR A 96 5.70 -9.94 4.29
CA TYR A 96 5.11 -8.71 3.73
C TYR A 96 3.58 -8.79 3.68
N GLY A 97 3.03 -9.83 3.05
CA GLY A 97 1.57 -10.04 2.98
C GLY A 97 0.95 -10.13 4.37
N TYR A 98 1.62 -10.81 5.31
CA TYR A 98 1.17 -10.90 6.70
C TYR A 98 1.15 -9.54 7.39
N SER A 99 2.15 -8.68 7.19
CA SER A 99 2.18 -7.34 7.78
C SER A 99 1.00 -6.47 7.31
N LYS A 100 0.69 -6.50 6.02
CA LYS A 100 -0.47 -5.79 5.46
C LYS A 100 -1.79 -6.38 5.95
N PHE A 101 -1.90 -7.71 5.96
CA PHE A 101 -3.04 -8.41 6.52
C PHE A 101 -3.30 -8.03 7.98
N LEU A 102 -2.27 -8.04 8.81
CA LEU A 102 -2.40 -7.73 10.24
C LEU A 102 -2.85 -6.28 10.45
N PHE A 103 -2.35 -5.35 9.63
CA PHE A 103 -2.80 -3.96 9.67
C PHE A 103 -4.26 -3.82 9.22
N ASP A 104 -4.69 -4.54 8.17
CA ASP A 104 -6.10 -4.58 7.77
C ASP A 104 -7.01 -5.10 8.91
N GLN A 105 -6.58 -6.16 9.65
CA GLN A 105 -7.36 -6.65 10.81
C GLN A 105 -7.44 -5.59 11.92
N TYR A 106 -6.34 -4.89 12.17
CA TYR A 106 -6.30 -3.82 13.16
C TYR A 106 -7.26 -2.69 12.78
N VAL A 107 -7.21 -2.24 11.53
CA VAL A 107 -8.13 -1.21 11.01
C VAL A 107 -9.58 -1.67 11.12
N ARG A 108 -9.91 -2.90 10.73
CA ARG A 108 -11.29 -3.43 10.87
C ARG A 108 -11.82 -3.36 12.29
N ALA A 109 -10.95 -3.62 13.26
CA ALA A 109 -11.37 -3.60 14.68
C ALA A 109 -11.70 -2.17 15.16
N ILE A 110 -11.04 -1.16 14.64
CA ILE A 110 -11.24 0.23 15.08
C ILE A 110 -12.22 1.02 14.20
N LEU A 111 -12.46 0.60 12.97
CA LEU A 111 -13.35 1.30 12.02
C LEU A 111 -14.73 1.67 12.61
N PRO A 112 -15.41 0.81 13.40
CA PRO A 112 -16.72 1.15 13.96
C PRO A 112 -16.71 2.34 14.91
N GLU A 113 -15.55 2.67 15.50
CA GLU A 113 -15.39 3.75 16.48
C GLU A 113 -14.66 4.97 15.89
N ALA A 114 -14.13 4.86 14.66
CA ALA A 114 -13.40 5.94 14.01
C ALA A 114 -14.30 7.14 13.72
N GLN A 115 -13.83 8.34 14.10
CA GLN A 115 -14.55 9.61 13.91
C GLN A 115 -14.14 10.31 12.60
N SER A 116 -13.04 9.88 11.98
CA SER A 116 -12.57 10.35 10.68
C SER A 116 -12.50 9.21 9.68
N PRO A 117 -12.54 9.48 8.36
CA PRO A 117 -12.44 8.45 7.35
C PRO A 117 -11.13 7.66 7.44
N VAL A 118 -11.22 6.32 7.40
CA VAL A 118 -10.07 5.42 7.29
C VAL A 118 -10.32 4.48 6.13
N CYS A 119 -9.47 4.55 5.09
CA CYS A 119 -9.65 3.80 3.85
C CYS A 119 -8.39 3.04 3.46
N GLY A 120 -8.48 1.73 3.32
CA GLY A 120 -7.40 0.85 2.89
C GLY A 120 -7.62 0.33 1.47
N PHE A 121 -6.55 0.28 0.67
CA PHE A 121 -6.62 -0.22 -0.69
C PHE A 121 -5.71 -1.44 -0.86
N ARG A 122 -6.28 -2.58 -1.21
CA ARG A 122 -5.56 -3.79 -1.59
C ARG A 122 -5.15 -3.70 -3.04
N TYR A 123 -4.03 -3.04 -3.27
CA TYR A 123 -3.50 -2.90 -4.62
C TYR A 123 -3.09 -4.25 -5.19
N PHE A 124 -3.54 -4.50 -6.42
CA PHE A 124 -3.07 -5.60 -7.24
C PHE A 124 -1.77 -5.22 -7.95
N ASN A 125 -1.60 -5.54 -9.24
CA ASN A 125 -0.35 -5.25 -9.91
C ASN A 125 -0.38 -3.82 -10.47
N VAL A 126 0.04 -2.86 -9.68
CA VAL A 126 0.12 -1.46 -10.11
C VAL A 126 1.24 -1.30 -11.13
N TYR A 127 0.93 -0.66 -12.25
CA TYR A 127 1.89 -0.31 -13.28
C TYR A 127 1.76 1.15 -13.70
N GLY A 128 2.83 1.70 -14.27
CA GLY A 128 2.79 3.07 -14.80
C GLY A 128 4.17 3.69 -15.01
N PRO A 129 4.23 4.99 -15.28
CA PRO A 129 5.50 5.69 -15.44
C PRO A 129 6.28 5.76 -14.11
N ARG A 130 7.60 6.00 -14.25
CA ARG A 130 8.52 6.23 -13.12
C ARG A 130 8.81 5.01 -12.24
N GLU A 131 8.67 3.79 -12.75
CA GLU A 131 8.99 2.56 -12.00
C GLU A 131 10.48 2.23 -11.94
N GLY A 132 11.35 2.92 -12.67
CA GLY A 132 12.76 2.57 -12.79
C GLY A 132 13.52 2.47 -11.47
N HIS A 133 13.13 3.23 -10.45
CA HIS A 133 13.74 3.19 -9.11
C HIS A 133 13.45 1.90 -8.33
N LYS A 134 12.41 1.15 -8.71
CA LYS A 134 12.03 -0.10 -8.03
C LYS A 134 12.93 -1.29 -8.35
N GLY A 135 13.83 -1.17 -9.35
CA GLY A 135 14.73 -2.25 -9.75
C GLY A 135 13.96 -3.52 -10.11
N SER A 136 14.34 -4.66 -9.50
CA SER A 136 13.68 -5.95 -9.72
C SER A 136 12.21 -6.02 -9.25
N MET A 137 11.80 -5.09 -8.39
CA MET A 137 10.42 -5.01 -7.87
C MET A 137 9.48 -4.18 -8.75
N ALA A 138 9.96 -3.64 -9.88
CA ALA A 138 9.10 -2.98 -10.85
C ALA A 138 8.10 -3.97 -11.46
N SER A 139 6.99 -3.45 -12.00
CA SER A 139 5.94 -4.28 -12.57
C SER A 139 6.45 -5.15 -13.73
N VAL A 140 5.81 -6.30 -13.95
CA VAL A 140 6.12 -7.15 -15.10
C VAL A 140 5.91 -6.39 -16.41
N ALA A 141 4.94 -5.49 -16.48
CA ALA A 141 4.71 -4.62 -17.63
C ALA A 141 5.93 -3.74 -17.94
N PHE A 142 6.54 -3.14 -16.91
CA PHE A 142 7.77 -2.35 -17.04
C PHE A 142 8.93 -3.18 -17.56
N HIS A 143 9.16 -4.37 -16.99
CA HIS A 143 10.25 -5.24 -17.43
C HIS A 143 10.10 -5.73 -18.87
N LEU A 144 8.90 -6.18 -19.25
CA LEU A 144 8.63 -6.65 -20.61
C LEU A 144 8.76 -5.51 -21.63
N ASN A 145 8.22 -4.33 -21.31
CA ASN A 145 8.36 -3.15 -22.16
C ASN A 145 9.83 -2.79 -22.39
N ASN A 146 10.66 -2.78 -21.33
CA ASN A 146 12.08 -2.49 -21.45
C ASN A 146 12.85 -3.52 -22.29
N GLN A 147 12.49 -4.80 -22.22
CA GLN A 147 13.07 -5.83 -23.07
C GLN A 147 12.72 -5.58 -24.54
N ILE A 148 11.45 -5.30 -24.85
CA ILE A 148 11.00 -5.00 -26.21
C ILE A 148 11.72 -3.76 -26.78
N LEU A 149 11.83 -2.69 -25.99
CA LEU A 149 12.52 -1.46 -26.42
C LEU A 149 14.01 -1.68 -26.71
N LYS A 150 14.64 -2.66 -26.07
CA LYS A 150 16.03 -3.08 -26.34
C LYS A 150 16.16 -4.05 -27.51
N GLY A 151 15.05 -4.43 -28.16
CA GLY A 151 15.04 -5.44 -29.22
C GLY A 151 15.22 -6.88 -28.72
N GLU A 152 15.04 -7.11 -27.43
CA GLU A 152 15.09 -8.45 -26.82
C GLU A 152 13.70 -9.12 -26.89
N ASN A 153 13.68 -10.45 -26.98
CA ASN A 153 12.45 -11.19 -26.83
C ASN A 153 12.01 -11.15 -25.35
N PRO A 154 10.72 -10.88 -25.05
CA PRO A 154 10.20 -10.91 -23.70
C PRO A 154 10.44 -12.25 -23.01
N LYS A 155 11.01 -12.23 -21.81
CA LYS A 155 11.29 -13.44 -21.01
C LYS A 155 10.13 -13.65 -20.05
N LEU A 156 9.42 -14.74 -20.23
CA LEU A 156 8.29 -15.15 -19.40
C LEU A 156 8.67 -16.37 -18.55
N PHE A 157 8.02 -16.53 -17.41
CA PHE A 157 8.16 -17.75 -16.62
C PHE A 157 7.48 -18.92 -17.34
N ALA A 158 8.08 -20.11 -17.24
CA ALA A 158 7.47 -21.32 -17.79
C ALA A 158 6.09 -21.55 -17.14
N GLY A 159 5.08 -21.82 -17.95
CA GLY A 159 3.71 -22.00 -17.52
C GLY A 159 2.92 -20.69 -17.27
N SER A 160 3.54 -19.52 -17.54
CA SER A 160 2.90 -18.23 -17.34
C SER A 160 1.67 -17.98 -18.23
N GLU A 161 1.52 -18.76 -19.31
CA GLU A 161 0.33 -18.75 -20.17
C GLU A 161 -0.97 -19.11 -19.41
N HIS A 162 -0.85 -19.74 -18.25
CA HIS A 162 -1.97 -20.07 -17.38
C HIS A 162 -2.18 -19.07 -16.24
N PHE A 163 -1.25 -18.12 -16.06
CA PHE A 163 -1.34 -17.14 -14.98
C PHE A 163 -2.29 -16.02 -15.35
N ARG A 164 -3.15 -15.68 -14.41
CA ARG A 164 -4.01 -14.49 -14.49
C ARG A 164 -3.57 -13.51 -13.44
N ARG A 165 -3.50 -12.24 -13.81
CA ARG A 165 -3.14 -11.14 -12.91
C ARG A 165 -4.00 -9.92 -13.28
N ASP A 166 -4.55 -9.29 -12.28
CA ASP A 166 -5.19 -8.00 -12.45
C ASP A 166 -4.13 -6.90 -12.41
N PHE A 167 -4.25 -5.96 -13.33
CA PHE A 167 -3.34 -4.82 -13.43
C PHE A 167 -4.16 -3.55 -13.28
N VAL A 168 -3.64 -2.62 -12.48
CA VAL A 168 -4.23 -1.31 -12.28
C VAL A 168 -3.22 -0.22 -12.66
N TYR A 169 -3.67 0.77 -13.41
CA TYR A 169 -2.82 1.90 -13.78
C TYR A 169 -2.63 2.85 -12.59
N VAL A 170 -1.40 3.31 -12.37
CA VAL A 170 -1.06 4.19 -11.23
C VAL A 170 -1.88 5.49 -11.18
N GLY A 171 -2.29 6.00 -12.33
CA GLY A 171 -3.17 7.16 -12.41
C GLY A 171 -4.58 6.87 -11.87
N ASP A 172 -5.10 5.66 -12.09
CA ASP A 172 -6.40 5.25 -11.54
C ASP A 172 -6.29 5.02 -10.03
N VAL A 173 -5.16 4.47 -9.56
CA VAL A 173 -4.84 4.37 -8.11
C VAL A 173 -4.87 5.76 -7.46
N ALA A 174 -4.21 6.74 -8.05
CA ALA A 174 -4.23 8.11 -7.52
C ALA A 174 -5.65 8.70 -7.51
N GLN A 175 -6.42 8.49 -8.57
CA GLN A 175 -7.80 8.99 -8.67
C GLN A 175 -8.72 8.37 -7.63
N VAL A 176 -8.66 7.04 -7.39
CA VAL A 176 -9.51 6.39 -6.41
C VAL A 176 -9.17 6.84 -4.98
N ASN A 177 -7.89 7.04 -4.68
CA ASN A 177 -7.47 7.60 -3.39
C ASN A 177 -8.09 8.99 -3.17
N ILE A 178 -7.90 9.90 -4.12
CA ILE A 178 -8.44 11.27 -4.04
C ILE A 178 -9.97 11.24 -3.95
N TRP A 179 -10.63 10.39 -4.74
CA TRP A 179 -12.09 10.27 -4.73
C TRP A 179 -12.61 9.77 -3.37
N CYS A 180 -11.99 8.75 -2.79
CA CYS A 180 -12.39 8.23 -1.48
C CYS A 180 -12.18 9.27 -0.38
N TRP A 181 -11.07 10.02 -0.41
CA TRP A 181 -10.83 11.12 0.50
C TRP A 181 -11.92 12.19 0.40
N GLN A 182 -12.17 12.71 -0.81
CA GLN A 182 -13.16 13.77 -1.06
C GLN A 182 -14.60 13.38 -0.69
N ASN A 183 -14.92 12.09 -0.72
CA ASN A 183 -16.25 11.57 -0.39
C ASN A 183 -16.34 10.96 1.03
N GLY A 184 -15.28 11.04 1.84
CA GLY A 184 -15.30 10.56 3.22
C GLY A 184 -15.52 9.04 3.33
N ILE A 185 -14.98 8.25 2.37
CA ILE A 185 -15.20 6.81 2.33
C ILE A 185 -14.33 6.11 3.38
N SER A 186 -14.93 5.18 4.10
CA SER A 186 -14.23 4.30 5.07
C SER A 186 -14.43 2.84 4.70
N GLY A 187 -13.38 2.04 4.85
CA GLY A 187 -13.42 0.62 4.57
C GLY A 187 -12.09 0.08 4.01
N ILE A 188 -12.09 -1.18 3.62
CA ILE A 188 -10.94 -1.84 2.97
C ILE A 188 -11.42 -2.40 1.64
N PHE A 189 -10.80 -2.01 0.55
CA PHE A 189 -11.27 -2.26 -0.81
C PHE A 189 -10.17 -2.86 -1.69
N ASN A 190 -10.57 -3.69 -2.62
CA ASN A 190 -9.71 -4.11 -3.73
C ASN A 190 -9.52 -2.95 -4.72
N CYS A 191 -8.30 -2.83 -5.23
CA CYS A 191 -7.97 -1.81 -6.21
C CYS A 191 -6.96 -2.32 -7.26
#